data_16f3b7d221d8a2df924bdbef30a8cf45
#
_entry.id   16f3b7d221d8a2df924bdbef30a8cf45
#
_cell.length_a   1.000
_cell.length_b   1.000
_cell.length_c   1.000
_cell.angle_alpha   90.00
_cell.angle_beta   90.00
_cell.angle_gamma   90.00
#
_symmetry.space_group_name_H-M   'P 1'
#
loop_
_entity.id
_entity.type
_entity.pdbx_description
1 polymer ?
#
loop_
_entity_poly.entity_id
_entity_poly.type
_entity_poly.pdbx_seq_one_letter_code
_entity_poly.pdbx_strand_id
1 'polypeptide(L)'
;MARVPINPGAIDWSGENPGMYLKDKADGPFVSLISYFRVAHSLHGKGHAAFMLLDPYGDGRSAGRPNVCLTDNEPQADYLKKGFVSFFGAFKGATGLGNLQVKPAWDFMAGGDGRSVHTEWFRSAIGQVHLSWNQLGAPFLVEFDKEHSATGKHEMISLFVDSRACTATINGNPVSGKAFPREFAGKKDSSTAFLAFSETWIKA
;
A
#
# COMPACT_ATOMS: atom_id res chain seq x y z
N MET A 1 -7.29 24.63 17.16
CA MET A 1 -8.04 25.36 16.12
C MET A 1 -9.35 24.66 15.87
N ALA A 2 -10.46 25.40 15.70
CA ALA A 2 -11.71 24.79 15.28
C ALA A 2 -11.53 24.27 13.85
N ARG A 3 -11.90 23.01 13.58
CA ARG A 3 -11.91 22.47 12.21
C ARG A 3 -12.90 23.28 11.36
N VAL A 4 -12.43 23.76 10.24
CA VAL A 4 -13.35 24.31 9.24
C VAL A 4 -14.13 23.17 8.58
N PRO A 5 -15.44 23.30 8.33
CA PRO A 5 -16.25 22.22 7.76
C PRO A 5 -15.92 21.90 6.30
N ILE A 6 -15.20 22.77 5.60
CA ILE A 6 -14.75 22.57 4.22
C ILE A 6 -13.25 22.81 4.17
N ASN A 7 -12.48 21.80 3.67
CA ASN A 7 -11.08 21.98 3.36
C ASN A 7 -10.99 22.60 1.94
N PRO A 8 -10.40 23.78 1.79
CA PRO A 8 -10.30 24.46 0.49
C PRO A 8 -9.20 23.89 -0.43
N GLY A 9 -8.37 22.97 0.07
CA GLY A 9 -7.32 22.32 -0.74
C GLY A 9 -7.88 21.45 -1.85
N ALA A 10 -7.13 21.32 -2.94
CA ALA A 10 -7.49 20.41 -4.03
C ALA A 10 -7.20 18.95 -3.65
N ILE A 11 -8.18 18.08 -3.79
CA ILE A 11 -7.98 16.64 -3.64
C ILE A 11 -7.10 16.17 -4.80
N ASP A 12 -5.96 15.55 -4.46
CA ASP A 12 -5.05 14.96 -5.45
C ASP A 12 -5.49 13.54 -5.80
N TRP A 13 -5.70 12.71 -4.79
CA TRP A 13 -6.41 11.45 -4.93
C TRP A 13 -7.09 11.02 -3.63
N SER A 14 -8.09 10.16 -3.75
CA SER A 14 -8.78 9.55 -2.62
C SER A 14 -9.15 8.10 -2.95
N GLY A 15 -9.08 7.23 -1.94
CA GLY A 15 -9.39 5.81 -2.07
C GLY A 15 -8.88 5.00 -0.90
N GLU A 16 -8.29 3.85 -1.20
CA GLU A 16 -7.75 2.91 -0.22
C GLU A 16 -6.30 2.57 -0.60
N ASN A 17 -5.45 2.38 0.40
CA ASN A 17 -4.05 1.98 0.22
C ASN A 17 -3.60 0.96 1.28
N PRO A 18 -4.19 -0.25 1.31
CA PRO A 18 -3.68 -1.34 2.12
C PRO A 18 -2.23 -1.70 1.81
N GLY A 19 -1.46 -2.02 2.86
CA GLY A 19 -0.05 -2.35 2.72
C GLY A 19 0.36 -3.64 3.44
N MET A 20 1.35 -4.33 2.88
CA MET A 20 2.08 -5.43 3.50
C MET A 20 3.57 -5.22 3.28
N TYR A 21 4.28 -4.80 4.32
CA TYR A 21 5.73 -4.59 4.31
C TYR A 21 6.37 -5.71 5.11
N LEU A 22 6.80 -6.77 4.38
CA LEU A 22 7.10 -8.07 4.95
C LEU A 22 8.60 -8.24 5.19
N LYS A 23 8.94 -8.89 6.30
CA LYS A 23 10.30 -9.21 6.72
C LYS A 23 10.42 -10.69 7.09
N ASP A 24 11.63 -11.24 7.08
CA ASP A 24 11.90 -12.58 7.62
C ASP A 24 12.06 -12.56 9.15
N LYS A 25 12.63 -11.48 9.67
CA LYS A 25 12.86 -11.24 11.10
C LYS A 25 12.64 -9.78 11.47
N ALA A 26 12.33 -9.47 12.73
CA ALA A 26 11.94 -8.16 13.21
C ALA A 26 12.94 -7.05 12.81
N ASP A 27 14.23 -7.27 13.05
CA ASP A 27 15.30 -6.30 12.79
C ASP A 27 15.91 -6.44 11.38
N GLY A 28 15.32 -7.30 10.52
CA GLY A 28 15.78 -7.52 9.17
C GLY A 28 15.27 -6.48 8.18
N PRO A 29 15.86 -6.44 6.98
CA PRO A 29 15.33 -5.67 5.88
C PRO A 29 13.98 -6.24 5.42
N PHE A 30 13.24 -5.45 4.64
CA PHE A 30 12.05 -5.95 3.96
C PHE A 30 12.46 -6.95 2.88
N VAL A 31 11.74 -8.08 2.82
CA VAL A 31 11.92 -9.10 1.77
C VAL A 31 10.83 -9.01 0.70
N SER A 32 9.71 -8.40 1.05
CA SER A 32 8.65 -8.06 0.09
C SER A 32 7.94 -6.79 0.54
N LEU A 33 7.60 -5.92 -0.40
CA LEU A 33 6.81 -4.72 -0.18
C LEU A 33 5.61 -4.73 -1.12
N ILE A 34 4.42 -4.64 -0.54
CA ILE A 34 3.17 -4.58 -1.29
C ILE A 34 2.42 -3.33 -0.82
N SER A 35 2.07 -2.45 -1.76
CA SER A 35 1.16 -1.32 -1.57
C SER A 35 0.08 -1.44 -2.63
N TYR A 36 -1.15 -1.68 -2.19
CA TYR A 36 -2.30 -1.85 -3.07
C TYR A 36 -3.15 -0.59 -3.03
N PHE A 37 -3.49 -0.06 -4.18
CA PHE A 37 -4.35 1.10 -4.33
C PHE A 37 -5.66 0.71 -4.97
N ARG A 38 -6.75 1.13 -4.37
CA ARG A 38 -8.08 1.23 -4.97
C ARG A 38 -8.46 2.69 -4.97
N VAL A 39 -8.22 3.37 -6.08
CA VAL A 39 -8.45 4.81 -6.20
C VAL A 39 -9.87 5.07 -6.65
N ALA A 40 -10.63 5.82 -5.85
CA ALA A 40 -11.99 6.26 -6.15
C ALA A 40 -12.00 7.57 -6.96
N HIS A 41 -11.00 8.44 -6.71
CA HIS A 41 -10.86 9.73 -7.38
C HIS A 41 -9.38 10.10 -7.55
N SER A 42 -9.00 10.55 -8.74
CA SER A 42 -7.72 11.19 -9.04
C SER A 42 -7.79 11.98 -10.35
N LEU A 43 -6.73 12.72 -10.69
CA LEU A 43 -6.57 13.38 -12.00
C LEU A 43 -6.66 12.37 -13.17
N HIS A 44 -6.28 11.11 -12.95
CA HIS A 44 -6.32 10.04 -13.94
C HIS A 44 -7.57 9.16 -13.84
N GLY A 45 -8.61 9.63 -13.12
CA GLY A 45 -9.83 8.88 -12.89
C GLY A 45 -9.70 7.86 -11.74
N LYS A 46 -10.56 6.83 -11.77
CA LYS A 46 -10.54 5.69 -10.83
C LYS A 46 -9.71 4.54 -11.39
N GLY A 47 -9.26 3.65 -10.51
CA GLY A 47 -8.56 2.42 -10.92
C GLY A 47 -7.87 1.73 -9.75
N HIS A 48 -7.13 0.68 -10.07
CA HIS A 48 -6.38 -0.12 -9.11
C HIS A 48 -4.91 -0.19 -9.52
N ALA A 49 -4.04 -0.23 -8.51
CA ALA A 49 -2.61 -0.46 -8.72
C ALA A 49 -2.01 -1.23 -7.54
N ALA A 50 -1.47 -2.41 -7.79
CA ALA A 50 -0.74 -3.19 -6.81
C ALA A 50 0.77 -3.10 -7.09
N PHE A 51 1.48 -2.29 -6.31
CA PHE A 51 2.94 -2.22 -6.33
C PHE A 51 3.49 -3.37 -5.49
N MET A 52 4.08 -4.35 -6.13
CA MET A 52 4.60 -5.56 -5.51
C MET A 52 6.11 -5.66 -5.78
N LEU A 53 6.93 -5.22 -4.83
CA LEU A 53 8.37 -5.44 -4.88
C LEU A 53 8.65 -6.76 -4.17
N LEU A 54 8.84 -7.82 -4.94
CA LEU A 54 9.11 -9.16 -4.42
C LEU A 54 10.62 -9.43 -4.25
N ASP A 55 11.44 -8.52 -4.73
CA ASP A 55 12.87 -8.36 -4.48
C ASP A 55 13.17 -6.85 -4.35
N PRO A 56 12.87 -6.22 -3.18
CA PRO A 56 12.94 -4.77 -3.03
C PRO A 56 14.32 -4.17 -3.28
N TYR A 57 15.38 -4.93 -3.01
CA TYR A 57 16.76 -4.42 -3.07
C TYR A 57 17.62 -5.05 -4.18
N GLY A 58 17.09 -6.02 -4.93
CA GLY A 58 17.82 -6.71 -5.99
C GLY A 58 18.98 -7.58 -5.47
N ASP A 59 18.87 -8.04 -4.22
CA ASP A 59 19.93 -8.81 -3.56
C ASP A 59 19.79 -10.33 -3.71
N GLY A 60 18.84 -10.75 -4.53
CA GLY A 60 18.61 -12.15 -4.89
C GLY A 60 17.98 -13.03 -3.80
N ARG A 61 17.60 -12.45 -2.65
CA ARG A 61 16.96 -13.20 -1.56
C ARG A 61 15.60 -13.77 -1.97
N SER A 62 14.96 -13.16 -2.94
CA SER A 62 13.66 -13.55 -3.47
C SER A 62 13.71 -14.30 -4.79
N ALA A 63 14.84 -14.97 -5.08
CA ALA A 63 15.10 -15.89 -6.20
C ALA A 63 14.18 -15.71 -7.43
N GLY A 64 14.45 -14.70 -8.27
CA GLY A 64 13.81 -14.54 -9.58
C GLY A 64 12.35 -14.04 -9.55
N ARG A 65 11.83 -13.58 -8.41
CA ARG A 65 10.49 -12.99 -8.34
C ARG A 65 10.53 -11.57 -8.90
N PRO A 66 9.61 -11.20 -9.80
CA PRO A 66 9.64 -9.91 -10.45
C PRO A 66 9.14 -8.80 -9.53
N ASN A 67 9.71 -7.60 -9.65
CA ASN A 67 9.11 -6.39 -9.14
C ASN A 67 8.10 -5.89 -10.18
N VAL A 68 6.82 -5.81 -9.80
CA VAL A 68 5.74 -5.49 -10.72
C VAL A 68 4.77 -4.47 -10.13
N CYS A 69 4.18 -3.67 -11.00
CA CYS A 69 2.95 -2.94 -10.74
C CYS A 69 1.84 -3.56 -11.59
N LEU A 70 0.81 -4.09 -10.94
CA LEU A 70 -0.33 -4.73 -11.56
C LEU A 70 -1.51 -3.74 -11.53
N THR A 71 -2.01 -3.31 -12.70
CA THR A 71 -2.97 -2.21 -12.77
C THR A 71 -3.98 -2.35 -13.90
N ASP A 72 -5.15 -1.76 -13.72
CA ASP A 72 -6.16 -1.51 -14.76
C ASP A 72 -6.12 -0.07 -15.30
N ASN A 73 -5.21 0.78 -14.74
CA ASN A 73 -5.05 2.18 -15.15
C ASN A 73 -3.55 2.57 -15.09
N GLU A 74 -2.84 2.35 -16.19
CA GLU A 74 -1.39 2.60 -16.27
C GLU A 74 -1.00 4.06 -16.02
N PRO A 75 -1.68 5.09 -16.61
CA PRO A 75 -1.38 6.49 -16.29
C PRO A 75 -1.52 6.81 -14.80
N GLN A 76 -2.52 6.26 -14.12
CA GLN A 76 -2.70 6.41 -12.68
C GLN A 76 -1.59 5.72 -11.89
N ALA A 77 -1.20 4.50 -12.28
CA ALA A 77 -0.11 3.76 -11.64
C ALA A 77 1.23 4.51 -11.73
N ASP A 78 1.55 5.08 -12.89
CA ASP A 78 2.76 5.91 -13.06
C ASP A 78 2.72 7.17 -12.19
N TYR A 79 1.58 7.83 -12.14
CA TYR A 79 1.35 8.98 -11.27
C TYR A 79 1.52 8.61 -9.79
N LEU A 80 0.91 7.53 -9.31
CA LEU A 80 1.04 7.05 -7.93
C LEU A 80 2.49 6.67 -7.60
N LYS A 81 3.19 5.99 -8.52
CA LYS A 81 4.60 5.63 -8.34
C LYS A 81 5.46 6.87 -8.10
N LYS A 82 5.34 7.88 -8.97
CA LYS A 82 6.18 9.10 -8.96
C LYS A 82 5.80 10.07 -7.84
N GLY A 83 4.51 10.20 -7.55
CA GLY A 83 3.97 11.18 -6.62
C GLY A 83 3.90 10.71 -5.16
N PHE A 84 3.78 9.39 -4.93
CA PHE A 84 3.46 8.84 -3.62
C PHE A 84 4.33 7.66 -3.21
N VAL A 85 4.28 6.54 -3.93
CA VAL A 85 4.96 5.28 -3.53
C VAL A 85 6.45 5.48 -3.31
N SER A 86 7.14 6.25 -4.17
CA SER A 86 8.58 6.53 -4.05
C SER A 86 8.94 7.32 -2.78
N PHE A 87 7.97 7.95 -2.14
CA PHE A 87 8.16 8.72 -0.90
C PHE A 87 7.76 7.92 0.36
N PHE A 88 7.02 6.83 0.23
CA PHE A 88 6.66 6.00 1.38
C PHE A 88 7.91 5.39 2.02
N GLY A 89 8.03 5.50 3.35
CA GLY A 89 9.26 5.18 4.06
C GLY A 89 9.82 3.79 3.76
N ALA A 90 8.96 2.76 3.60
CA ALA A 90 9.40 1.41 3.26
C ALA A 90 9.91 1.26 1.81
N PHE A 91 9.40 2.07 0.88
CA PHE A 91 9.79 2.07 -0.54
C PHE A 91 10.95 3.01 -0.84
N LYS A 92 11.19 3.99 0.05
CA LYS A 92 12.30 4.94 -0.09
C LYS A 92 13.63 4.21 0.00
N GLY A 93 14.38 4.19 -1.09
CA GLY A 93 15.65 3.45 -1.18
C GLY A 93 15.51 1.99 -1.65
N ALA A 94 14.31 1.51 -1.92
CA ALA A 94 14.10 0.21 -2.56
C ALA A 94 14.48 0.30 -4.05
N THR A 95 15.66 -0.24 -4.42
CA THR A 95 16.18 -0.21 -5.81
C THR A 95 15.25 -0.92 -6.80
N GLY A 96 14.51 -1.92 -6.33
CA GLY A 96 13.51 -2.65 -7.10
C GLY A 96 12.36 -1.78 -7.65
N LEU A 97 12.12 -0.60 -7.05
CA LEU A 97 11.13 0.35 -7.58
C LEU A 97 11.56 0.95 -8.93
N GLY A 98 12.88 1.10 -9.16
CA GLY A 98 13.42 1.57 -10.45
C GLY A 98 13.20 0.58 -11.59
N ASN A 99 13.25 -0.72 -11.30
CA ASN A 99 13.12 -1.82 -12.27
C ASN A 99 11.69 -2.40 -12.32
N LEU A 100 10.71 -1.69 -11.79
CA LEU A 100 9.33 -2.12 -11.72
C LEU A 100 8.72 -2.29 -13.11
N GLN A 101 8.20 -3.47 -13.41
CA GLN A 101 7.48 -3.75 -14.64
C GLN A 101 5.99 -3.47 -14.44
N VAL A 102 5.41 -2.58 -15.26
CA VAL A 102 3.96 -2.36 -15.27
C VAL A 102 3.30 -3.43 -16.13
N LYS A 103 2.28 -4.10 -15.59
CA LYS A 103 1.55 -5.17 -16.26
C LYS A 103 0.05 -5.03 -16.03
N PRO A 104 -0.79 -5.42 -17.00
CA PRO A 104 -2.24 -5.34 -16.86
C PRO A 104 -2.76 -6.30 -15.78
N ALA A 105 -3.80 -5.84 -15.09
CA ALA A 105 -4.59 -6.62 -14.15
C ALA A 105 -6.08 -6.28 -14.29
N TRP A 106 -6.94 -7.21 -13.89
CA TRP A 106 -8.40 -7.12 -14.05
C TRP A 106 -9.12 -7.96 -13.00
N ASP A 107 -10.47 -7.91 -12.99
CA ASP A 107 -11.34 -8.66 -12.07
C ASP A 107 -11.02 -8.38 -10.59
N PHE A 108 -10.82 -7.11 -10.24
CA PHE A 108 -10.53 -6.71 -8.86
C PHE A 108 -11.77 -6.90 -7.98
N MET A 109 -11.60 -7.64 -6.89
CA MET A 109 -12.64 -7.93 -5.91
C MET A 109 -12.12 -7.77 -4.49
N ALA A 110 -12.93 -7.15 -3.63
CA ALA A 110 -12.69 -7.09 -2.20
C ALA A 110 -13.62 -8.04 -1.45
N GLY A 111 -13.18 -8.52 -0.30
CA GLY A 111 -13.96 -9.39 0.58
C GLY A 111 -13.56 -9.23 2.04
N GLY A 112 -14.20 -10.03 2.88
CA GLY A 112 -14.01 -9.97 4.33
C GLY A 112 -15.09 -9.15 5.04
N ASP A 113 -15.01 -9.08 6.37
CA ASP A 113 -15.96 -8.37 7.23
C ASP A 113 -15.48 -6.98 7.64
N GLY A 114 -14.24 -6.61 7.27
CA GLY A 114 -13.59 -5.35 7.65
C GLY A 114 -13.31 -5.20 9.15
N ARG A 115 -13.55 -6.24 9.97
CA ARG A 115 -13.35 -6.26 11.43
C ARG A 115 -12.30 -7.27 11.85
N SER A 116 -12.35 -8.47 11.31
CA SER A 116 -11.42 -9.56 11.57
C SER A 116 -10.53 -9.88 10.39
N VAL A 117 -11.05 -9.70 9.19
CA VAL A 117 -10.38 -10.01 7.93
C VAL A 117 -10.77 -9.02 6.83
N HIS A 118 -9.81 -8.68 5.98
CA HIS A 118 -9.99 -8.01 4.69
C HIS A 118 -9.20 -8.74 3.63
N THR A 119 -9.76 -8.87 2.44
CA THR A 119 -9.10 -9.55 1.31
C THR A 119 -9.24 -8.76 0.03
N GLU A 120 -8.18 -8.81 -0.79
CA GLU A 120 -8.19 -8.34 -2.17
C GLU A 120 -7.79 -9.49 -3.08
N TRP A 121 -8.54 -9.66 -4.14
CA TRP A 121 -8.31 -10.68 -5.14
C TRP A 121 -8.40 -10.10 -6.53
N PHE A 122 -7.48 -10.45 -7.43
CA PHE A 122 -7.51 -10.02 -8.82
C PHE A 122 -6.71 -10.94 -9.73
N ARG A 123 -6.98 -10.89 -11.02
CA ARG A 123 -6.22 -11.54 -12.07
C ARG A 123 -5.24 -10.58 -12.71
N SER A 124 -4.15 -11.09 -13.22
CA SER A 124 -3.11 -10.29 -13.86
C SER A 124 -2.32 -11.09 -14.89
N ALA A 125 -1.47 -10.40 -15.64
CA ALA A 125 -0.53 -11.03 -16.59
C ALA A 125 0.48 -11.99 -15.95
N ILE A 126 0.66 -11.96 -14.61
CA ILE A 126 1.54 -12.90 -13.89
C ILE A 126 0.75 -13.98 -13.15
N GLY A 127 -0.57 -13.98 -13.26
CA GLY A 127 -1.46 -14.93 -12.64
C GLY A 127 -2.45 -14.32 -11.66
N GLN A 128 -3.08 -15.17 -10.86
CA GLN A 128 -4.04 -14.78 -9.85
C GLN A 128 -3.33 -14.32 -8.59
N VAL A 129 -3.67 -13.13 -8.10
CA VAL A 129 -3.15 -12.56 -6.86
C VAL A 129 -4.24 -12.59 -5.79
N HIS A 130 -3.87 -12.99 -4.59
CA HIS A 130 -4.72 -12.92 -3.41
C HIS A 130 -3.93 -12.29 -2.26
N LEU A 131 -4.49 -11.22 -1.68
CA LEU A 131 -3.96 -10.51 -0.53
C LEU A 131 -4.96 -10.65 0.62
N SER A 132 -4.51 -11.00 1.82
CA SER A 132 -5.37 -11.15 2.98
C SER A 132 -4.73 -10.53 4.21
N TRP A 133 -5.47 -9.62 4.85
CA TRP A 133 -5.15 -9.01 6.13
C TRP A 133 -6.04 -9.64 7.19
N ASN A 134 -5.43 -10.24 8.21
CA ASN A 134 -6.11 -11.02 9.23
C ASN A 134 -5.77 -10.48 10.62
N GLN A 135 -6.59 -10.82 11.63
CA GLN A 135 -6.43 -10.36 13.00
C GLN A 135 -6.36 -8.82 13.04
N LEU A 136 -7.36 -8.19 12.43
CA LEU A 136 -7.47 -6.74 12.35
C LEU A 136 -7.63 -6.14 13.74
N GLY A 137 -6.90 -5.06 14.01
CA GLY A 137 -6.99 -4.28 15.24
C GLY A 137 -8.15 -3.28 15.24
N ALA A 138 -8.26 -2.52 16.30
CA ALA A 138 -9.19 -1.39 16.35
C ALA A 138 -8.75 -0.31 15.34
N PRO A 139 -9.69 0.29 14.60
CA PRO A 139 -9.39 1.38 13.67
C PRO A 139 -8.92 2.64 14.43
N PHE A 140 -8.05 3.41 13.80
CA PHE A 140 -7.61 4.72 14.29
C PHE A 140 -7.44 5.70 13.12
N LEU A 141 -7.68 6.98 13.39
CA LEU A 141 -7.53 8.02 12.41
C LEU A 141 -6.09 8.51 12.38
N VAL A 142 -5.53 8.65 11.19
CA VAL A 142 -4.21 9.26 10.94
C VAL A 142 -4.43 10.53 10.14
N GLU A 143 -3.84 11.61 10.61
CA GLU A 143 -3.80 12.90 9.93
C GLU A 143 -2.35 13.38 9.90
N PHE A 144 -1.87 13.73 8.72
CA PHE A 144 -0.58 14.40 8.56
C PHE A 144 -0.81 15.73 7.86
N ASP A 145 -0.22 16.77 8.42
CA ASP A 145 -0.03 18.01 7.70
C ASP A 145 1.04 17.85 6.62
N LYS A 146 1.21 18.88 5.81
CA LYS A 146 2.18 18.89 4.71
C LYS A 146 3.60 18.53 5.15
N GLU A 147 4.06 19.08 6.27
CA GLU A 147 5.45 18.93 6.74
C GLU A 147 5.75 17.50 7.20
N HIS A 148 4.77 16.83 7.79
CA HIS A 148 4.89 15.49 8.34
C HIS A 148 4.44 14.38 7.40
N SER A 149 3.81 14.74 6.27
CA SER A 149 3.39 13.75 5.29
C SER A 149 4.58 13.15 4.53
N ALA A 150 4.43 11.92 4.05
CA ALA A 150 5.47 11.23 3.31
C ALA A 150 5.98 12.01 2.09
N THR A 151 5.11 12.77 1.44
CA THR A 151 5.43 13.51 0.22
C THR A 151 6.03 14.89 0.46
N GLY A 152 5.83 15.49 1.65
CA GLY A 152 6.20 16.87 1.95
C GLY A 152 5.45 17.93 1.13
N LYS A 153 4.37 17.54 0.44
CA LYS A 153 3.61 18.41 -0.49
C LYS A 153 2.10 18.37 -0.26
N HIS A 154 1.62 17.42 0.51
CA HIS A 154 0.20 17.15 0.71
C HIS A 154 -0.12 17.06 2.19
N GLU A 155 -1.31 17.45 2.56
CA GLU A 155 -1.96 16.92 3.75
C GLU A 155 -2.54 15.55 3.47
N MET A 156 -2.65 14.70 4.48
CA MET A 156 -3.21 13.35 4.34
C MET A 156 -4.10 13.02 5.52
N ILE A 157 -5.25 12.42 5.23
CA ILE A 157 -6.13 11.82 6.23
C ILE A 157 -6.47 10.40 5.82
N SER A 158 -6.48 9.47 6.77
CA SER A 158 -6.82 8.08 6.51
C SER A 158 -7.33 7.36 7.75
N LEU A 159 -8.27 6.43 7.56
CA LEU A 159 -8.67 5.46 8.57
C LEU A 159 -7.73 4.26 8.49
N PHE A 160 -6.86 4.11 9.49
CA PHE A 160 -5.93 3.00 9.58
C PHE A 160 -6.46 1.85 10.43
N VAL A 161 -6.18 0.62 9.99
CA VAL A 161 -6.44 -0.60 10.76
C VAL A 161 -5.19 -1.49 10.66
N ASP A 162 -4.53 -1.74 11.79
CA ASP A 162 -3.39 -2.67 11.82
C ASP A 162 -3.86 -4.10 11.60
N SER A 163 -3.04 -4.88 10.89
CA SER A 163 -3.23 -6.32 10.73
C SER A 163 -2.05 -7.07 11.36
N ARG A 164 -2.32 -7.98 12.29
CA ARG A 164 -1.27 -8.75 12.97
C ARG A 164 -0.80 -9.96 12.19
N ALA A 165 -1.60 -10.43 11.25
CA ALA A 165 -1.27 -11.53 10.35
C ALA A 165 -1.74 -11.21 8.94
N CYS A 166 -0.89 -11.45 7.96
CA CYS A 166 -1.25 -11.24 6.56
C CYS A 166 -0.66 -12.35 5.69
N THR A 167 -1.27 -12.58 4.55
CA THR A 167 -0.77 -13.47 3.50
C THR A 167 -0.94 -12.83 2.14
N ALA A 168 0.05 -13.01 1.28
CA ALA A 168 -0.04 -12.69 -0.14
C ALA A 168 0.34 -13.92 -0.94
N THR A 169 -0.42 -14.23 -1.99
CA THR A 169 -0.11 -15.36 -2.88
C THR A 169 -0.21 -14.94 -4.33
N ILE A 170 0.57 -15.59 -5.19
CA ILE A 170 0.49 -15.51 -6.65
C ILE A 170 0.33 -16.92 -7.17
N ASN A 171 -0.80 -17.25 -7.81
CA ASN A 171 -1.17 -18.61 -8.22
C ASN A 171 -1.10 -19.62 -7.06
N GLY A 172 -1.53 -19.21 -5.86
CA GLY A 172 -1.46 -20.03 -4.65
C GLY A 172 -0.08 -20.13 -4.00
N ASN A 173 1.00 -19.67 -4.66
CA ASN A 173 2.34 -19.68 -4.09
C ASN A 173 2.54 -18.48 -3.16
N PRO A 174 2.97 -18.67 -1.90
CA PRO A 174 3.11 -17.60 -0.95
C PRO A 174 4.24 -16.62 -1.35
N VAL A 175 4.00 -15.34 -1.09
CA VAL A 175 5.01 -14.28 -1.09
C VAL A 175 5.82 -14.36 0.21
N SER A 176 7.13 -14.12 0.13
CA SER A 176 8.05 -14.26 1.26
C SER A 176 7.84 -13.18 2.32
N GLY A 177 8.11 -13.57 3.57
CA GLY A 177 8.10 -12.68 4.74
C GLY A 177 6.78 -12.70 5.50
N LYS A 178 6.76 -11.98 6.62
CA LYS A 178 5.60 -11.81 7.51
C LYS A 178 5.55 -10.40 8.08
N ALA A 179 4.41 -10.02 8.64
CA ALA A 179 4.24 -8.75 9.35
C ALA A 179 4.97 -8.75 10.69
N PHE A 180 5.43 -7.56 11.09
CA PHE A 180 6.05 -7.30 12.40
C PHE A 180 5.51 -6.02 13.01
N PRO A 181 5.58 -5.88 14.35
CA PRO A 181 5.30 -4.60 15.00
C PRO A 181 6.23 -3.48 14.50
N ARG A 182 5.69 -2.27 14.44
CA ARG A 182 6.45 -1.03 14.15
C ARG A 182 5.85 0.14 14.92
N GLU A 183 6.60 1.22 15.01
CA GLU A 183 6.02 2.51 15.37
C GLU A 183 5.51 3.22 14.09
N PHE A 184 4.28 3.76 14.17
CA PHE A 184 3.69 4.52 13.08
C PHE A 184 2.73 5.58 13.62
N ALA A 185 2.87 6.83 13.19
CA ALA A 185 2.03 7.96 13.61
C ALA A 185 1.92 8.10 15.14
N GLY A 186 3.01 7.86 15.89
CA GLY A 186 3.04 7.90 17.36
C GLY A 186 2.48 6.64 18.04
N LYS A 187 1.92 5.69 17.29
CA LYS A 187 1.45 4.40 17.80
C LYS A 187 2.61 3.39 17.80
N LYS A 188 3.11 3.03 19.01
CA LYS A 188 4.32 2.20 19.18
C LYS A 188 4.16 0.75 18.75
N ASP A 189 2.95 0.20 18.84
CA ASP A 189 2.61 -1.21 18.56
C ASP A 189 1.77 -1.36 17.29
N SER A 190 1.92 -0.48 16.33
CA SER A 190 1.36 -0.61 15.00
C SER A 190 1.99 -1.80 14.26
N SER A 191 1.49 -2.12 13.07
CA SER A 191 1.95 -3.27 12.26
C SER A 191 2.54 -2.82 10.93
N THR A 192 3.47 -3.61 10.40
CA THR A 192 3.95 -3.46 9.01
C THR A 192 2.96 -3.98 7.97
N ALA A 193 1.87 -4.64 8.40
CA ALA A 193 0.71 -4.93 7.55
C ALA A 193 -0.49 -4.14 8.08
N PHE A 194 -1.18 -3.43 7.21
CA PHE A 194 -2.22 -2.48 7.58
C PHE A 194 -3.23 -2.27 6.45
N LEU A 195 -4.40 -1.79 6.83
CA LEU A 195 -5.38 -1.21 5.91
C LEU A 195 -5.34 0.31 6.09
N ALA A 196 -5.40 1.03 4.98
CA ALA A 196 -5.59 2.47 4.94
C ALA A 196 -6.84 2.73 4.10
N PHE A 197 -7.96 2.92 4.79
CA PHE A 197 -9.26 3.19 4.18
C PHE A 197 -9.53 4.69 4.10
N SER A 198 -10.30 5.10 3.09
CA SER A 198 -10.67 6.50 2.89
C SER A 198 -9.45 7.43 2.89
N GLU A 199 -8.31 6.91 2.42
CA GLU A 199 -7.09 7.68 2.34
C GLU A 199 -7.27 8.81 1.34
N THR A 200 -7.05 10.04 1.79
CA THR A 200 -7.26 11.25 0.98
C THR A 200 -6.03 12.13 1.08
N TRP A 201 -5.47 12.47 -0.06
CA TRP A 201 -4.32 13.35 -0.20
C TRP A 201 -4.73 14.67 -0.82
N ILE A 202 -4.39 15.77 -0.15
CA ILE A 202 -4.83 17.12 -0.49
C ILE A 202 -3.59 17.96 -0.77
N LYS A 203 -3.54 18.62 -1.91
CA LYS A 203 -2.50 19.60 -2.23
C LYS A 203 -2.61 20.80 -1.30
N ALA A 204 -1.53 21.09 -0.58
CA ALA A 204 -1.43 22.19 0.36
C ALA A 204 -0.61 23.36 -0.21
#